data_ac3e5f50a0b30deb65063fc5ba7b8c73
#
_entry.id   ac3e5f50a0b30deb65063fc5ba7b8c73
#
_cell.length_a   1.000
_cell.length_b   1.000
_cell.length_c   1.000
_cell.angle_alpha   90.00
_cell.angle_beta   90.00
_cell.angle_gamma   90.00
#
_symmetry.space_group_name_H-M   'P 1'
#
loop_
_entity.id
_entity.type
_entity.pdbx_description
1 polymer ?
#
loop_
_entity_poly.entity_id
_entity_poly.type
_entity_poly.pdbx_seq_one_letter_code
_entity_poly.pdbx_strand_id
1 'polypeptide(L)'
;MATLNRDQQIEEIINLEAILNLPKGTEHFVSDLHGEFEAFDHILRNGSGRIREKVQFLFKQELNAHQMDELCFIIYYPEEKLTLLENESALSYEWWLLTIRRLVEIVRSSSMKYTRSKVRKALPETYGYILEELIYPVSYTHLTLPTNSR
;
A
#
# COMPACT_ATOMS: atom_id res chain seq x y z
N MET A 1 -7.04 -39.72 -14.22
CA MET A 1 -6.13 -38.56 -14.24
C MET A 1 -5.45 -38.55 -15.59
N ALA A 2 -5.65 -37.52 -16.42
CA ALA A 2 -4.94 -37.38 -17.69
C ALA A 2 -3.47 -37.07 -17.40
N THR A 3 -2.55 -37.87 -17.91
CA THR A 3 -1.11 -37.61 -17.84
C THR A 3 -0.80 -36.47 -18.77
N LEU A 4 -0.23 -35.37 -18.23
CA LEU A 4 0.28 -34.26 -19.02
C LEU A 4 1.33 -34.76 -20.01
N ASN A 5 1.33 -34.24 -21.23
CA ASN A 5 2.41 -34.50 -22.17
C ASN A 5 3.69 -33.75 -21.74
N ARG A 6 4.83 -34.06 -22.36
CA ARG A 6 6.14 -33.49 -21.98
C ARG A 6 6.14 -31.96 -22.03
N ASP A 7 5.53 -31.36 -23.04
CA ASP A 7 5.51 -29.90 -23.21
C ASP A 7 4.65 -29.23 -22.14
N GLN A 8 3.50 -29.82 -21.81
CA GLN A 8 2.66 -29.37 -20.69
C GLN A 8 3.36 -29.47 -19.33
N GLN A 9 4.17 -30.51 -19.14
CA GLN A 9 4.97 -30.65 -17.91
C GLN A 9 6.04 -29.56 -17.81
N ILE A 10 6.71 -29.22 -18.92
CA ILE A 10 7.70 -28.16 -18.98
C ILE A 10 7.06 -26.79 -18.71
N GLU A 11 5.92 -26.51 -19.32
CA GLU A 11 5.14 -25.30 -19.09
C GLU A 11 4.75 -25.14 -17.62
N GLU A 12 4.25 -26.20 -17.01
CA GLU A 12 3.88 -26.20 -15.59
C GLU A 12 5.09 -25.96 -14.68
N ILE A 13 6.25 -26.57 -14.98
CA ILE A 13 7.49 -26.34 -14.23
C ILE A 13 7.91 -24.87 -14.31
N ILE A 14 7.89 -24.27 -15.50
CA ILE A 14 8.22 -22.85 -15.70
C ILE A 14 7.26 -21.96 -14.91
N ASN A 15 5.96 -22.25 -14.96
CA ASN A 15 4.94 -21.52 -14.23
C ASN A 15 5.16 -21.59 -12.70
N LEU A 16 5.41 -22.81 -12.18
CA LEU A 16 5.67 -23.03 -10.76
C LEU A 16 6.98 -22.33 -10.31
N GLU A 17 8.02 -22.40 -11.11
CA GLU A 17 9.28 -21.69 -10.84
C GLU A 17 9.09 -20.16 -10.80
N ALA A 18 8.32 -19.62 -11.75
CA ALA A 18 7.95 -18.21 -11.74
C ALA A 18 7.17 -17.81 -10.47
N ILE A 19 6.20 -18.66 -10.04
CA ILE A 19 5.42 -18.44 -8.82
C ILE A 19 6.32 -18.48 -7.57
N LEU A 20 7.26 -19.40 -7.50
CA LEU A 20 8.20 -19.52 -6.37
C LEU A 20 9.11 -18.30 -6.24
N ASN A 21 9.43 -17.64 -7.35
CA ASN A 21 10.26 -16.44 -7.39
C ASN A 21 9.47 -15.14 -7.21
N LEU A 22 8.13 -15.19 -7.14
CA LEU A 22 7.33 -13.99 -6.85
C LEU A 22 7.60 -13.50 -5.43
N PRO A 23 7.70 -12.17 -5.23
CA PRO A 23 7.83 -11.60 -3.90
C PRO A 23 6.65 -12.04 -3.02
N LYS A 24 6.95 -12.65 -1.89
CA LYS A 24 5.92 -13.05 -0.92
C LYS A 24 5.51 -11.85 -0.07
N GLY A 25 4.22 -11.80 0.27
CA GLY A 25 3.72 -10.85 1.27
C GLY A 25 4.31 -11.17 2.65
N THR A 26 4.16 -10.22 3.56
CA THR A 26 4.44 -10.46 4.98
C THR A 26 3.32 -11.33 5.55
N GLU A 27 3.68 -12.45 6.17
CA GLU A 27 2.76 -13.32 6.90
C GLU A 27 2.99 -13.12 8.39
N HIS A 28 1.90 -12.98 9.15
CA HIS A 28 1.95 -12.79 10.59
C HIS A 28 1.29 -14.00 11.26
N PHE A 29 2.02 -14.63 12.16
CA PHE A 29 1.53 -15.75 12.95
C PHE A 29 1.18 -15.24 14.35
N VAL A 30 -0.06 -15.46 14.76
CA VAL A 30 -0.54 -15.10 16.08
C VAL A 30 -1.00 -16.38 16.78
N SER A 31 -0.50 -16.59 17.98
CA SER A 31 -0.97 -17.66 18.87
C SER A 31 -1.69 -17.01 20.04
N ASP A 32 -2.70 -17.63 20.57
CA ASP A 32 -3.22 -17.39 21.90
C ASP A 32 -3.68 -15.93 22.19
N LEU A 33 -4.88 -15.62 21.72
CA LEU A 33 -5.44 -14.24 21.83
C LEU A 33 -6.05 -13.93 23.20
N HIS A 34 -6.40 -14.94 24.01
CA HIS A 34 -7.00 -14.83 25.35
C HIS A 34 -8.17 -13.83 25.49
N GLY A 35 -8.89 -13.55 24.40
CA GLY A 35 -9.98 -12.59 24.38
C GLY A 35 -9.56 -11.12 24.35
N GLU A 36 -8.29 -10.80 24.19
CA GLU A 36 -7.73 -9.45 24.10
C GLU A 36 -8.00 -8.83 22.71
N PHE A 37 -9.26 -8.52 22.45
CA PHE A 37 -9.72 -8.01 21.15
C PHE A 37 -9.02 -6.70 20.77
N GLU A 38 -8.95 -5.73 21.67
CA GLU A 38 -8.38 -4.41 21.39
C GLU A 38 -6.89 -4.48 21.03
N ALA A 39 -6.14 -5.28 21.78
CA ALA A 39 -4.72 -5.50 21.49
C ALA A 39 -4.51 -6.18 20.13
N PHE A 40 -5.35 -7.16 19.81
CA PHE A 40 -5.29 -7.86 18.53
C PHE A 40 -5.69 -6.97 17.35
N ASP A 41 -6.77 -6.19 17.49
CA ASP A 41 -7.22 -5.23 16.49
C ASP A 41 -6.12 -4.18 16.20
N HIS A 42 -5.47 -3.69 17.25
CA HIS A 42 -4.32 -2.79 17.10
C HIS A 42 -3.15 -3.43 16.32
N ILE A 43 -2.84 -4.69 16.59
CA ILE A 43 -1.79 -5.42 15.84
C ILE A 43 -2.17 -5.56 14.36
N LEU A 44 -3.43 -5.83 14.05
CA LEU A 44 -3.92 -5.89 12.66
C LEU A 44 -3.81 -4.52 11.98
N ARG A 45 -4.28 -3.46 12.64
CA ARG A 45 -4.28 -2.08 12.10
C ARG A 45 -2.88 -1.55 11.83
N ASN A 46 -1.91 -1.86 12.70
CA ASN A 46 -0.53 -1.42 12.54
C ASN A 46 0.35 -2.36 11.70
N GLY A 47 -0.22 -3.50 11.23
CA GLY A 47 0.50 -4.51 10.48
C GLY A 47 1.69 -5.08 11.26
N SER A 48 1.50 -5.36 12.56
CA SER A 48 2.56 -5.80 13.49
C SER A 48 3.78 -4.87 13.49
N GLY A 49 3.55 -3.56 13.48
CA GLY A 49 4.59 -2.54 13.48
C GLY A 49 5.20 -2.21 12.10
N ARG A 50 4.87 -2.98 11.05
CA ARG A 50 5.44 -2.78 9.70
C ARG A 50 5.07 -1.45 9.07
N ILE A 51 3.90 -0.90 9.39
CA ILE A 51 3.49 0.41 8.88
C ILE A 51 4.39 1.50 9.47
N ARG A 52 4.66 1.47 10.78
CA ARG A 52 5.56 2.43 11.42
C ARG A 52 6.99 2.37 10.85
N GLU A 53 7.53 1.17 10.65
CA GLU A 53 8.82 1.00 9.99
C GLU A 53 8.83 1.61 8.58
N LYS A 54 7.75 1.43 7.82
CA LYS A 54 7.59 2.00 6.48
C LYS A 54 7.54 3.53 6.53
N VAL A 55 6.77 4.11 7.44
CA VAL A 55 6.69 5.56 7.65
C VAL A 55 8.06 6.13 8.00
N GLN A 56 8.78 5.51 8.93
CA GLN A 56 10.14 5.92 9.29
C GLN A 56 11.10 5.83 8.10
N PHE A 57 11.04 4.74 7.34
CA PHE A 57 11.90 4.56 6.16
C PHE A 57 11.68 5.65 5.10
N LEU A 58 10.42 5.99 4.82
CA LEU A 58 10.07 6.95 3.76
C LEU A 58 10.30 8.40 4.19
N PHE A 59 9.99 8.74 5.44
CA PHE A 59 9.86 10.15 5.85
C PHE A 59 10.82 10.60 6.95
N LYS A 60 11.83 9.80 7.31
CA LYS A 60 12.81 10.15 8.37
C LYS A 60 13.55 11.48 8.17
N GLN A 61 13.64 11.95 6.92
CA GLN A 61 14.29 13.23 6.59
C GLN A 61 13.30 14.39 6.49
N GLU A 62 12.00 14.10 6.35
CA GLU A 62 10.94 15.08 6.16
C GLU A 62 10.15 15.32 7.45
N LEU A 63 9.92 14.28 8.24
CA LEU A 63 9.07 14.31 9.42
C LEU A 63 9.86 14.10 10.71
N ASN A 64 9.49 14.84 11.75
CA ASN A 64 9.93 14.53 13.11
C ASN A 64 9.14 13.35 13.72
N ALA A 65 9.55 12.86 14.90
CA ALA A 65 8.93 11.70 15.54
C ALA A 65 7.43 11.91 15.78
N HIS A 66 7.02 13.09 16.27
CA HIS A 66 5.62 13.41 16.52
C HIS A 66 4.78 13.39 15.23
N GLN A 67 5.29 13.97 14.14
CA GLN A 67 4.60 13.95 12.85
C GLN A 67 4.47 12.55 12.25
N MET A 68 5.47 11.68 12.48
CA MET A 68 5.36 10.26 12.09
C MET A 68 4.31 9.53 12.92
N ASP A 69 4.21 9.81 14.22
CA ASP A 69 3.19 9.24 15.09
C ASP A 69 1.78 9.69 14.66
N GLU A 70 1.62 10.97 14.34
CA GLU A 70 0.38 11.53 13.78
C GLU A 70 -0.03 10.84 12.46
N LEU A 71 0.92 10.61 11.56
CA LEU A 71 0.69 9.91 10.31
C LEU A 71 0.35 8.42 10.54
N CYS A 72 0.97 7.77 11.49
CA CYS A 72 0.60 6.42 11.89
C CYS A 72 -0.80 6.38 12.51
N PHE A 73 -1.15 7.37 13.31
CA PHE A 73 -2.47 7.43 13.95
C PHE A 73 -3.60 7.53 12.91
N ILE A 74 -3.46 8.37 11.89
CA ILE A 74 -4.47 8.46 10.82
C ILE A 74 -4.60 7.15 10.03
N ILE A 75 -3.53 6.36 9.90
CA ILE A 75 -3.57 5.05 9.24
C ILE A 75 -4.24 4.00 10.10
N TYR A 76 -3.95 3.98 11.41
CA TYR A 76 -4.48 2.95 12.31
C TYR A 76 -5.93 3.20 12.72
N TYR A 77 -6.27 4.47 12.97
CA TYR A 77 -7.54 4.91 13.52
C TYR A 77 -8.04 6.17 12.78
N PRO A 78 -8.41 6.02 11.49
CA PRO A 78 -8.77 7.19 10.65
C PRO A 78 -9.99 7.95 11.18
N GLU A 79 -11.02 7.26 11.63
CA GLU A 79 -12.27 7.88 12.10
C GLU A 79 -12.03 8.69 13.38
N GLU A 80 -11.34 8.10 14.35
CA GLU A 80 -11.00 8.74 15.61
C GLU A 80 -10.09 9.96 15.40
N LYS A 81 -9.07 9.81 14.54
CA LYS A 81 -8.15 10.92 14.24
C LYS A 81 -8.84 12.06 13.51
N LEU A 82 -9.69 11.76 12.55
CA LEU A 82 -10.44 12.79 11.81
C LEU A 82 -11.39 13.54 12.75
N THR A 83 -12.11 12.84 13.63
CA THR A 83 -12.99 13.47 14.64
C THR A 83 -12.23 14.43 15.55
N LEU A 84 -11.04 14.05 16.00
CA LEU A 84 -10.19 14.95 16.80
C LEU A 84 -9.80 16.20 16.03
N LEU A 85 -9.33 16.04 14.78
CA LEU A 85 -8.91 17.16 13.94
C LEU A 85 -10.06 18.09 13.54
N GLU A 86 -11.28 17.55 13.34
CA GLU A 86 -12.48 18.34 13.12
C GLU A 86 -12.81 19.22 14.33
N ASN A 87 -12.76 18.67 15.53
CA ASN A 87 -12.99 19.39 16.77
C ASN A 87 -11.96 20.52 17.00
N GLU A 88 -10.72 20.31 16.56
CA GLU A 88 -9.64 21.30 16.62
C GLU A 88 -9.66 22.31 15.46
N SER A 89 -10.59 22.17 14.51
CA SER A 89 -10.64 22.94 13.26
C SER A 89 -9.31 22.89 12.45
N ALA A 90 -8.60 21.78 12.56
CA ALA A 90 -7.27 21.59 11.96
C ALA A 90 -7.31 21.05 10.53
N LEU A 91 -8.48 20.68 10.01
CA LEU A 91 -8.65 20.12 8.66
C LEU A 91 -8.68 21.23 7.60
N SER A 92 -7.50 21.65 7.15
CA SER A 92 -7.35 22.54 6.01
C SER A 92 -7.22 21.77 4.69
N TYR A 93 -7.43 22.44 3.56
CA TYR A 93 -7.18 21.88 2.23
C TYR A 93 -5.72 21.41 2.09
N GLU A 94 -4.78 22.18 2.60
CA GLU A 94 -3.34 21.87 2.58
C GLU A 94 -3.02 20.63 3.41
N TRP A 95 -3.65 20.50 4.57
CA TRP A 95 -3.53 19.30 5.40
C TRP A 95 -3.98 18.04 4.65
N TRP A 96 -5.15 18.10 3.98
CA TRP A 96 -5.67 17.01 3.19
C TRP A 96 -4.73 16.63 2.04
N LEU A 97 -4.28 17.61 1.28
CA LEU A 97 -3.38 17.39 0.15
C LEU A 97 -2.08 16.71 0.58
N LEU A 98 -1.47 17.21 1.67
CA LEU A 98 -0.21 16.67 2.19
C LEU A 98 -0.39 15.26 2.75
N THR A 99 -1.47 15.04 3.49
CA THR A 99 -1.78 13.71 4.08
C THR A 99 -2.05 12.67 3.00
N ILE A 100 -2.89 12.99 2.00
CA ILE A 100 -3.17 12.08 0.88
C ILE A 100 -1.89 11.77 0.10
N ARG A 101 -1.05 12.75 -0.18
CA ARG A 101 0.24 12.54 -0.86
C ARG A 101 1.11 11.53 -0.09
N ARG A 102 1.23 11.68 1.23
CA ARG A 102 2.00 10.76 2.07
C ARG A 102 1.40 9.36 2.10
N LEU A 103 0.08 9.25 2.21
CA LEU A 103 -0.61 7.96 2.17
C LEU A 103 -0.39 7.25 0.83
N VAL A 104 -0.51 7.96 -0.29
CA VAL A 104 -0.22 7.42 -1.63
C VAL A 104 1.22 6.91 -1.73
N GLU A 105 2.19 7.63 -1.17
CA GLU A 105 3.59 7.21 -1.16
C GLU A 105 3.82 5.93 -0.34
N ILE A 106 3.18 5.82 0.82
CA ILE A 106 3.20 4.60 1.64
C ILE A 106 2.60 3.42 0.86
N VAL A 107 1.43 3.61 0.24
CA VAL A 107 0.77 2.56 -0.54
C VAL A 107 1.63 2.18 -1.74
N ARG A 108 2.18 3.14 -2.46
CA ARG A 108 3.10 2.92 -3.59
C ARG A 108 4.30 2.07 -3.17
N SER A 109 4.99 2.46 -2.11
CA SER A 109 6.13 1.71 -1.56
C SER A 109 5.75 0.31 -1.07
N SER A 110 4.56 0.14 -0.52
CA SER A 110 4.07 -1.15 -0.04
C SER A 110 3.62 -2.06 -1.18
N SER A 111 3.14 -1.47 -2.27
CA SER A 111 2.63 -2.17 -3.45
C SER A 111 3.72 -2.73 -4.36
N MET A 112 4.95 -2.23 -4.25
CA MET A 112 6.07 -2.62 -5.14
C MET A 112 6.34 -4.13 -5.19
N LYS A 113 6.02 -4.85 -4.12
CA LYS A 113 6.20 -6.30 -4.02
C LYS A 113 5.02 -7.13 -4.54
N TYR A 114 3.98 -6.48 -5.05
CA TYR A 114 2.78 -7.15 -5.53
C TYR A 114 2.54 -6.87 -7.01
N THR A 115 1.86 -7.79 -7.68
CA THR A 115 1.41 -7.55 -9.06
C THR A 115 0.31 -6.49 -9.09
N ARG A 116 0.22 -5.74 -10.18
CA ARG A 116 -0.81 -4.72 -10.40
C ARG A 116 -2.23 -5.26 -10.19
N SER A 117 -2.50 -6.46 -10.70
CA SER A 117 -3.79 -7.15 -10.53
C SER A 117 -4.12 -7.42 -9.06
N LYS A 118 -3.13 -7.79 -8.25
CA LYS A 118 -3.33 -8.02 -6.81
C LYS A 118 -3.62 -6.73 -6.05
N VAL A 119 -2.92 -5.66 -6.39
CA VAL A 119 -3.16 -4.33 -5.80
C VAL A 119 -4.55 -3.83 -6.18
N ARG A 120 -4.94 -3.90 -7.45
CA ARG A 120 -6.27 -3.49 -7.92
C ARG A 120 -7.40 -4.17 -7.17
N LYS A 121 -7.29 -5.47 -6.91
CA LYS A 121 -8.30 -6.23 -6.16
C LYS A 121 -8.42 -5.82 -4.68
N ALA A 122 -7.42 -5.16 -4.12
CA ALA A 122 -7.42 -4.66 -2.75
C ALA A 122 -7.92 -3.22 -2.64
N LEU A 123 -8.07 -2.50 -3.77
CA LEU A 123 -8.58 -1.13 -3.77
C LEU A 123 -10.10 -1.11 -3.68
N PRO A 124 -10.70 -0.09 -3.02
CA PRO A 124 -12.15 0.07 -2.99
C PRO A 124 -12.72 0.34 -4.40
N GLU A 125 -13.83 -0.30 -4.74
CA GLU A 125 -14.43 -0.23 -6.08
C GLU A 125 -14.70 1.22 -6.53
N THR A 126 -15.21 2.06 -5.63
CA THR A 126 -15.61 3.44 -5.95
C THR A 126 -14.44 4.31 -6.40
N TYR A 127 -13.24 4.13 -5.82
CA TYR A 127 -12.07 4.97 -6.08
C TYR A 127 -10.91 4.19 -6.69
N GLY A 128 -11.11 2.92 -7.01
CA GLY A 128 -10.06 2.00 -7.43
C GLY A 128 -9.27 2.51 -8.63
N TYR A 129 -9.93 3.08 -9.63
CA TYR A 129 -9.26 3.64 -10.81
C TYR A 129 -8.35 4.82 -10.46
N ILE A 130 -8.86 5.82 -9.75
CA ILE A 130 -8.07 7.02 -9.36
C ILE A 130 -6.89 6.62 -8.48
N LEU A 131 -7.12 5.72 -7.51
CA LEU A 131 -6.06 5.24 -6.62
C LEU A 131 -5.01 4.44 -7.39
N GLU A 132 -5.41 3.62 -8.37
CA GLU A 132 -4.47 2.88 -9.21
C GLU A 132 -3.58 3.83 -10.02
N GLU A 133 -4.14 4.88 -10.62
CA GLU A 133 -3.39 5.90 -11.35
C GLU A 133 -2.42 6.68 -10.44
N LEU A 134 -2.83 6.97 -9.20
CA LEU A 134 -1.96 7.62 -8.22
C LEU A 134 -0.81 6.69 -7.76
N ILE A 135 -1.07 5.39 -7.60
CA ILE A 135 -0.07 4.40 -7.19
C ILE A 135 0.93 4.12 -8.32
N TYR A 136 0.44 4.02 -9.56
CA TYR A 136 1.23 3.69 -10.74
C TYR A 136 1.18 4.81 -11.78
N PRO A 137 1.74 5.99 -11.49
CA PRO A 137 1.70 7.10 -12.44
C PRO A 137 2.42 6.67 -13.73
N VAL A 138 1.73 6.83 -14.86
CA VAL A 138 2.36 6.65 -16.18
C VAL A 138 3.36 7.78 -16.34
N SER A 139 4.62 7.44 -16.47
CA SER A 139 5.66 8.42 -16.81
C SER A 139 5.42 8.87 -18.25
N TYR A 140 4.88 10.07 -18.45
CA TYR A 140 4.68 10.70 -19.76
C TYR A 140 6.00 11.16 -20.44
N THR A 141 7.14 10.63 -20.04
CA THR A 141 8.45 11.03 -20.56
C THR A 141 8.67 10.70 -22.04
N HIS A 142 7.69 10.13 -22.75
CA HIS A 142 7.78 9.82 -24.17
C HIS A 142 6.67 10.36 -25.06
N LEU A 143 5.84 11.27 -24.59
CA LEU A 143 4.96 12.06 -25.45
C LEU A 143 5.67 13.36 -25.89
N THR A 144 6.73 13.22 -26.67
CA THR A 144 7.13 14.31 -27.56
C THR A 144 6.11 14.34 -28.69
N LEU A 145 5.21 15.31 -28.65
CA LEU A 145 4.41 15.68 -29.81
C LEU A 145 5.37 15.98 -30.97
N PRO A 146 5.13 15.45 -32.17
CA PRO A 146 5.91 15.85 -33.32
C PRO A 146 5.68 17.35 -33.55
N THR A 147 6.70 18.14 -33.29
CA THR A 147 6.72 19.53 -33.69
C THR A 147 6.78 19.56 -35.19
N ASN A 148 5.64 19.83 -35.84
CA ASN A 148 5.63 20.22 -37.25
C ASN A 148 6.41 21.53 -37.38
N SER A 149 7.69 21.45 -37.65
CA SER A 149 8.44 22.58 -38.20
C SER A 149 8.09 22.74 -39.68
N ARG A 150 7.37 23.78 -40.02
CA ARG A 150 7.35 24.38 -41.35
C ARG A 150 8.57 25.28 -41.54
#